data_da8c0f030e750e5d3449fc9d09dfefb8
#
_entry.id   da8c0f030e750e5d3449fc9d09dfefb8
#
_cell.length_a   1.000
_cell.length_b   1.000
_cell.length_c   1.000
_cell.angle_alpha   90.00
_cell.angle_beta   90.00
_cell.angle_gamma   90.00
#
_symmetry.space_group_name_H-M   'P 1'
#
loop_
_entity.id
_entity.type
_entity.pdbx_description
1 polymer ?
#
loop_
_entity_poly.entity_id
_entity_poly.type
_entity_poly.pdbx_seq_one_letter_code
_entity_poly.pdbx_strand_id
1 'polypeptide(L)'
;MGTGIVAASAALIGSLFYLLVLEIIPVQVSADAQYWAGYSPQFTFVAGLVVGTLLWRRVMSRVSTPEQGAIAGGALALCIVVLVPILAAVYVFLFPVLLTVTTGQELRYALQLYPAPLWAAVGVARTVATAWSPLVGVSLVPIAALAGWTYQRRCRFSSDRTVS
;
A
#
# COMPACT_ATOMS: atom_id res chain seq x y z
N MET A 1 16.92 -5.77 -5.37
CA MET A 1 15.85 -5.13 -6.17
C MET A 1 14.63 -6.03 -6.38
N GLY A 2 14.76 -7.35 -6.58
CA GLY A 2 13.62 -8.23 -6.86
C GLY A 2 12.51 -8.28 -5.80
N THR A 3 12.83 -8.21 -4.52
CA THR A 3 11.85 -8.31 -3.41
C THR A 3 10.88 -7.13 -3.35
N GLY A 4 11.34 -5.91 -3.66
CA GLY A 4 10.47 -4.73 -3.70
C GLY A 4 9.45 -4.80 -4.84
N ILE A 5 9.87 -5.27 -6.01
CA ILE A 5 9.00 -5.45 -7.17
C ILE A 5 7.93 -6.52 -6.88
N VAL A 6 8.31 -7.64 -6.25
CA VAL A 6 7.35 -8.70 -5.88
C VAL A 6 6.32 -8.18 -4.87
N ALA A 7 6.76 -7.43 -3.84
CA ALA A 7 5.84 -6.83 -2.87
C ALA A 7 4.91 -5.80 -3.52
N ALA A 8 5.43 -4.97 -4.41
CA ALA A 8 4.64 -3.99 -5.15
C ALA A 8 3.62 -4.65 -6.09
N SER A 9 4.02 -5.72 -6.79
CA SER A 9 3.12 -6.48 -7.66
C SER A 9 2.01 -7.18 -6.86
N ALA A 10 2.33 -7.79 -5.73
CA ALA A 10 1.35 -8.41 -4.85
C ALA A 10 0.36 -7.37 -4.29
N ALA A 11 0.85 -6.21 -3.88
CA ALA A 11 0.02 -5.12 -3.40
C ALA A 11 -0.88 -4.54 -4.51
N LEU A 12 -0.36 -4.41 -5.74
CA LEU A 12 -1.14 -4.00 -6.91
C LEU A 12 -2.27 -5.01 -7.21
N ILE A 13 -1.96 -6.30 -7.24
CA ILE A 13 -2.95 -7.36 -7.48
C ILE A 13 -4.04 -7.32 -6.40
N GLY A 14 -3.67 -7.16 -5.13
CA GLY A 14 -4.62 -7.03 -4.03
C GLY A 14 -5.54 -5.83 -4.18
N SER A 15 -5.04 -4.69 -4.64
CA SER A 15 -5.86 -3.50 -4.85
C SER A 15 -6.76 -3.60 -6.09
N LEU A 16 -6.30 -4.25 -7.16
CA LEU A 16 -7.13 -4.55 -8.34
C LEU A 16 -8.25 -5.54 -8.01
N PHE A 17 -7.96 -6.56 -7.20
CA PHE A 17 -8.97 -7.48 -6.69
C PHE A 17 -10.03 -6.75 -5.86
N TYR A 18 -9.62 -5.78 -5.03
CA TYR A 18 -10.53 -4.94 -4.29
C TYR A 18 -11.48 -4.13 -5.20
N LEU A 19 -10.95 -3.52 -6.26
CA LEU A 19 -11.80 -2.80 -7.23
C LEU A 19 -12.83 -3.72 -7.89
N LEU A 20 -12.43 -4.93 -8.23
CA LEU A 20 -13.31 -5.94 -8.80
C LEU A 20 -14.40 -6.38 -7.80
N VAL A 21 -14.06 -6.52 -6.52
CA VAL A 21 -15.02 -6.83 -5.45
C VAL A 21 -16.02 -5.69 -5.26
N LEU A 22 -15.61 -4.43 -5.36
CA LEU A 22 -16.51 -3.27 -5.28
C LEU A 22 -17.53 -3.22 -6.43
N GLU A 23 -17.16 -3.68 -7.62
CA GLU A 23 -18.10 -3.78 -8.75
C GLU A 23 -19.13 -4.90 -8.57
N ILE A 24 -18.75 -6.00 -7.93
CA ILE A 24 -19.61 -7.19 -7.76
C ILE A 24 -20.55 -7.03 -6.55
N ILE A 25 -20.07 -6.42 -5.47
CA ILE A 25 -20.84 -6.25 -4.24
C ILE A 25 -21.40 -4.83 -4.23
N PRO A 26 -22.73 -4.62 -4.22
CA PRO A 26 -23.33 -3.29 -4.17
C PRO A 26 -23.17 -2.70 -2.75
N VAL A 27 -21.95 -2.36 -2.39
CA VAL A 27 -21.68 -1.59 -1.17
C VAL A 27 -21.96 -0.13 -1.48
N GLN A 28 -22.86 0.48 -0.71
CA GLN A 28 -23.08 1.93 -0.80
C GLN A 28 -21.85 2.65 -0.24
N VAL A 29 -20.90 2.90 -1.11
CA VAL A 29 -19.70 3.67 -0.79
C VAL A 29 -19.95 5.12 -1.23
N SER A 30 -19.52 6.10 -0.44
CA SER A 30 -19.63 7.50 -0.83
C SER A 30 -18.90 7.77 -2.15
N ALA A 31 -19.37 8.74 -2.95
CA ALA A 31 -18.74 9.10 -4.22
C ALA A 31 -17.26 9.43 -4.08
N ASP A 32 -16.88 10.09 -2.97
CA ASP A 32 -15.48 10.41 -2.65
C ASP A 32 -14.65 9.15 -2.40
N ALA A 33 -15.20 8.18 -1.68
CA ALA A 33 -14.49 6.92 -1.41
C ALA A 33 -14.33 6.09 -2.69
N GLN A 34 -15.31 6.10 -3.59
CA GLN A 34 -15.23 5.45 -4.89
C GLN A 34 -14.19 6.12 -5.80
N TYR A 35 -14.12 7.45 -5.81
CA TYR A 35 -13.10 8.20 -6.52
C TYR A 35 -11.69 7.80 -6.05
N TRP A 36 -11.44 7.81 -4.75
CA TRP A 36 -10.14 7.45 -4.18
C TRP A 36 -9.80 5.97 -4.32
N ALA A 37 -10.81 5.09 -4.35
CA ALA A 37 -10.61 3.68 -4.66
C ALA A 37 -9.98 3.48 -6.04
N GLY A 38 -10.38 4.26 -7.05
CA GLY A 38 -9.79 4.23 -8.40
C GLY A 38 -8.29 4.57 -8.43
N TYR A 39 -7.80 5.40 -7.51
CA TYR A 39 -6.38 5.73 -7.39
C TYR A 39 -5.60 4.81 -6.44
N SER A 40 -6.29 3.94 -5.71
CA SER A 40 -5.66 3.05 -4.72
C SER A 40 -4.57 2.13 -5.29
N PRO A 41 -4.65 1.59 -6.53
CA PRO A 41 -3.60 0.75 -7.09
C PRO A 41 -2.25 1.44 -7.18
N GLN A 42 -2.23 2.72 -7.55
CA GLN A 42 -1.01 3.51 -7.70
C GLN A 42 -0.33 3.74 -6.35
N PHE A 43 -1.10 4.16 -5.35
CA PHE A 43 -0.57 4.35 -3.99
C PHE A 43 -0.13 3.05 -3.36
N THR A 44 -0.86 1.96 -3.59
CA THR A 44 -0.53 0.63 -3.08
C THR A 44 0.77 0.11 -3.71
N PHE A 45 0.97 0.33 -5.01
CA PHE A 45 2.20 -0.02 -5.71
C PHE A 45 3.40 0.72 -5.13
N VAL A 46 3.29 2.04 -4.95
CA VAL A 46 4.36 2.86 -4.36
C VAL A 46 4.63 2.45 -2.91
N ALA A 47 3.58 2.23 -2.10
CA ALA A 47 3.72 1.75 -0.72
C ALA A 47 4.42 0.38 -0.68
N GLY A 48 4.03 -0.55 -1.56
CA GLY A 48 4.65 -1.87 -1.68
C GLY A 48 6.12 -1.80 -2.09
N LEU A 49 6.48 -0.91 -3.01
CA LEU A 49 7.88 -0.65 -3.38
C LEU A 49 8.69 -0.14 -2.18
N VAL A 50 8.19 0.88 -1.48
CA VAL A 50 8.88 1.47 -0.32
C VAL A 50 9.06 0.43 0.78
N VAL A 51 7.99 -0.23 1.20
CA VAL A 51 8.02 -1.25 2.26
C VAL A 51 8.88 -2.45 1.85
N GLY A 52 8.70 -2.93 0.62
CA GLY A 52 9.43 -4.08 0.11
C GLY A 52 10.93 -3.83 -0.06
N THR A 53 11.34 -2.64 -0.46
CA THR A 53 12.77 -2.31 -0.63
C THR A 53 13.45 -2.00 0.70
N LEU A 54 12.80 -1.24 1.57
CA LEU A 54 13.42 -0.73 2.80
C LEU A 54 13.28 -1.70 3.98
N LEU A 55 12.12 -2.32 4.14
CA LEU A 55 11.80 -3.09 5.34
C LEU A 55 11.95 -4.61 5.15
N TRP A 56 11.65 -5.15 3.97
CA TRP A 56 11.68 -6.58 3.74
C TRP A 56 13.01 -7.23 4.15
N ARG A 57 14.12 -6.69 3.65
CA ARG A 57 15.46 -7.23 3.97
C ARG A 57 15.77 -7.15 5.46
N ARG A 58 15.44 -6.02 6.08
CA ARG A 58 15.71 -5.75 7.50
C ARG A 58 14.90 -6.65 8.43
N VAL A 59 13.65 -6.91 8.08
CA VAL A 59 12.74 -7.74 8.87
C VAL A 59 13.03 -9.21 8.64
N MET A 60 13.13 -9.67 7.39
CA MET A 60 13.33 -11.08 7.07
C MET A 60 14.71 -11.62 7.46
N SER A 61 15.75 -10.77 7.55
CA SER A 61 17.06 -11.20 8.04
C SER A 61 17.09 -11.53 9.53
N ARG A 62 16.11 -11.07 10.29
CA ARG A 62 16.00 -11.32 11.75
C ARG A 62 15.07 -12.50 12.07
N VAL A 63 14.46 -13.07 11.07
CA VAL A 63 13.46 -14.13 11.21
C VAL A 63 14.13 -15.49 11.02
N SER A 64 13.97 -16.39 11.98
CA SER A 64 14.57 -17.72 11.99
C SER A 64 13.57 -18.86 11.81
N THR A 65 12.28 -18.62 12.10
CA THR A 65 11.23 -19.64 12.02
C THR A 65 10.15 -19.28 11.00
N PRO A 66 9.46 -20.26 10.40
CA PRO A 66 8.36 -20.00 9.47
C PRO A 66 7.21 -19.19 10.10
N GLU A 67 6.93 -19.41 11.40
CA GLU A 67 5.90 -18.68 12.15
C GLU A 67 6.26 -17.19 12.29
N GLN A 68 7.51 -16.91 12.64
CA GLN A 68 8.01 -15.53 12.65
C GLN A 68 7.97 -14.90 11.24
N GLY A 69 8.22 -15.72 10.20
CA GLY A 69 8.07 -15.30 8.80
C GLY A 69 6.65 -14.88 8.46
N ALA A 70 5.64 -15.62 8.95
CA ALA A 70 4.24 -15.26 8.78
C ALA A 70 3.90 -13.95 9.49
N ILE A 71 4.31 -13.78 10.74
CA ILE A 71 4.09 -12.56 11.52
C ILE A 71 4.76 -11.36 10.84
N ALA A 72 6.00 -11.54 10.39
CA ALA A 72 6.75 -10.50 9.71
C ALA A 72 6.10 -10.08 8.38
N GLY A 73 5.62 -11.05 7.58
CA GLY A 73 4.86 -10.78 6.36
C GLY A 73 3.57 -10.01 6.62
N GLY A 74 2.80 -10.43 7.62
CA GLY A 74 1.58 -9.74 8.05
C GLY A 74 1.85 -8.30 8.53
N ALA A 75 2.90 -8.11 9.34
CA ALA A 75 3.32 -6.77 9.79
C ALA A 75 3.71 -5.85 8.63
N LEU A 76 4.43 -6.36 7.63
CA LEU A 76 4.78 -5.60 6.42
C LEU A 76 3.55 -5.21 5.61
N ALA A 77 2.55 -6.10 5.50
CA ALA A 77 1.27 -5.78 4.87
C ALA A 77 0.52 -4.67 5.62
N LEU A 78 0.48 -4.72 6.94
CA LEU A 78 -0.10 -3.64 7.75
C LEU A 78 0.63 -2.30 7.52
N CYS A 79 1.95 -2.31 7.40
CA CYS A 79 2.70 -1.10 7.04
C CYS A 79 2.27 -0.53 5.69
N ILE A 80 2.01 -1.39 4.68
CA ILE A 80 1.50 -0.95 3.38
C ILE A 80 0.12 -0.31 3.53
N VAL A 81 -0.79 -0.98 4.26
CA VAL A 81 -2.17 -0.49 4.49
C VAL A 81 -2.20 0.87 5.17
N VAL A 82 -1.30 1.11 6.14
CA VAL A 82 -1.17 2.41 6.83
C VAL A 82 -0.49 3.46 5.95
N LEU A 83 0.46 3.06 5.12
CA LEU A 83 1.21 3.99 4.27
C LEU A 83 0.35 4.57 3.13
N VAL A 84 -0.63 3.82 2.62
CA VAL A 84 -1.48 4.27 1.50
C VAL A 84 -2.27 5.54 1.81
N PRO A 85 -3.02 5.67 2.92
CA PRO A 85 -3.71 6.92 3.25
C PRO A 85 -2.75 8.09 3.46
N ILE A 86 -1.54 7.82 3.97
CA ILE A 86 -0.50 8.86 4.11
C ILE A 86 -0.04 9.34 2.74
N LEU A 87 0.22 8.43 1.78
CA LEU A 87 0.61 8.79 0.42
C LEU A 87 -0.49 9.57 -0.30
N ALA A 88 -1.76 9.17 -0.13
CA ALA A 88 -2.89 9.89 -0.67
C ALA A 88 -3.00 11.31 -0.10
N ALA A 89 -2.80 11.47 1.21
CA ALA A 89 -2.77 12.77 1.86
C ALA A 89 -1.64 13.66 1.36
N VAL A 90 -0.43 13.10 1.24
CA VAL A 90 0.75 13.83 0.70
C VAL A 90 0.51 14.24 -0.74
N TYR A 91 -0.07 13.36 -1.57
CA TYR A 91 -0.42 13.69 -2.94
C TYR A 91 -1.38 14.87 -3.01
N VAL A 92 -2.47 14.87 -2.23
CA VAL A 92 -3.45 15.96 -2.20
C VAL A 92 -2.83 17.26 -1.68
N PHE A 93 -2.01 17.17 -0.65
CA PHE A 93 -1.30 18.33 -0.10
C PHE A 93 -0.36 18.98 -1.13
N LEU A 94 0.34 18.16 -1.91
CA LEU A 94 1.28 18.62 -2.94
C LEU A 94 0.59 18.95 -4.28
N PHE A 95 -0.69 18.60 -4.44
CA PHE A 95 -1.38 18.75 -5.71
C PHE A 95 -1.36 20.15 -6.29
N PRO A 96 -1.54 21.26 -5.53
CA PRO A 96 -1.42 22.61 -6.05
C PRO A 96 -0.02 22.90 -6.64
N VAL A 97 1.04 22.38 -6.00
CA VAL A 97 2.42 22.53 -6.49
C VAL A 97 2.64 21.70 -7.76
N LEU A 98 2.13 20.46 -7.78
CA LEU A 98 2.20 19.61 -8.97
C LEU A 98 1.46 20.24 -10.15
N LEU A 99 0.31 20.86 -9.92
CA LEU A 99 -0.46 21.54 -10.94
C LEU A 99 0.36 22.70 -11.56
N THR A 100 1.02 23.52 -10.75
CA THR A 100 1.86 24.63 -11.24
C THR A 100 3.02 24.13 -12.10
N VAL A 101 3.67 23.03 -11.68
CA VAL A 101 4.82 22.46 -12.42
C VAL A 101 4.38 21.86 -13.76
N THR A 102 3.22 21.20 -13.79
CA THR A 102 2.75 20.49 -15.00
C THR A 102 2.05 21.39 -16.01
N THR A 103 1.34 22.43 -15.54
CA THR A 103 0.53 23.29 -16.39
C THR A 103 1.17 24.66 -16.66
N GLY A 104 2.24 25.01 -15.93
CA GLY A 104 2.86 26.32 -15.98
C GLY A 104 2.01 27.44 -15.38
N GLN A 105 0.93 27.11 -14.67
CA GLN A 105 0.06 28.10 -14.03
C GLN A 105 0.71 28.69 -12.78
N GLU A 106 0.32 29.90 -12.40
CA GLU A 106 0.80 30.51 -11.16
C GLU A 106 0.30 29.73 -9.92
N LEU A 107 1.16 29.53 -8.93
CA LEU A 107 0.85 28.87 -7.68
C LEU A 107 -0.34 29.52 -6.97
N ARG A 108 -0.47 30.85 -7.07
CA ARG A 108 -1.59 31.59 -6.50
C ARG A 108 -2.93 31.14 -7.07
N TYR A 109 -3.01 30.86 -8.36
CA TYR A 109 -4.22 30.34 -9.01
C TYR A 109 -4.54 28.92 -8.55
N ALA A 110 -3.53 28.06 -8.48
CA ALA A 110 -3.72 26.70 -7.97
C ALA A 110 -4.19 26.66 -6.52
N LEU A 111 -3.70 27.54 -5.65
CA LEU A 111 -4.15 27.69 -4.27
C LEU A 111 -5.57 28.30 -4.15
N GLN A 112 -6.01 29.08 -5.11
CA GLN A 112 -7.40 29.55 -5.15
C GLN A 112 -8.39 28.41 -5.49
N LEU A 113 -7.98 27.49 -6.36
CA LEU A 113 -8.77 26.28 -6.67
C LEU A 113 -8.80 25.28 -5.50
N TYR A 114 -7.73 25.25 -4.69
CA TYR A 114 -7.57 24.37 -3.54
C TYR A 114 -7.25 25.18 -2.28
N PRO A 115 -8.23 25.90 -1.70
CA PRO A 115 -7.96 26.91 -0.68
C PRO A 115 -7.51 26.34 0.67
N ALA A 116 -7.69 25.05 0.92
CA ALA A 116 -7.32 24.42 2.17
C ALA A 116 -6.64 23.05 1.96
N PRO A 117 -5.44 23.00 1.34
CA PRO A 117 -4.81 21.73 0.97
C PRO A 117 -4.53 20.83 2.18
N LEU A 118 -4.26 21.39 3.34
CA LEU A 118 -4.03 20.61 4.56
C LEU A 118 -5.32 19.90 5.02
N TRP A 119 -6.46 20.62 5.06
CA TRP A 119 -7.73 20.01 5.46
C TRP A 119 -8.24 19.00 4.43
N ALA A 120 -8.04 19.27 3.15
CA ALA A 120 -8.31 18.33 2.08
C ALA A 120 -7.48 17.05 2.23
N ALA A 121 -6.19 17.17 2.53
CA ALA A 121 -5.30 16.05 2.78
C ALA A 121 -5.75 15.20 3.98
N VAL A 122 -6.13 15.83 5.09
CA VAL A 122 -6.67 15.12 6.27
C VAL A 122 -7.99 14.43 5.94
N GLY A 123 -8.90 15.09 5.20
CA GLY A 123 -10.16 14.51 4.74
C GLY A 123 -9.92 13.25 3.90
N VAL A 124 -9.04 13.32 2.92
CA VAL A 124 -8.68 12.19 2.07
C VAL A 124 -8.02 11.07 2.86
N ALA A 125 -7.07 11.38 3.74
CA ALA A 125 -6.45 10.37 4.60
C ALA A 125 -7.50 9.60 5.40
N ARG A 126 -8.46 10.32 6.00
CA ARG A 126 -9.56 9.71 6.75
C ARG A 126 -10.45 8.84 5.86
N THR A 127 -10.86 9.34 4.70
CA THR A 127 -11.70 8.59 3.75
C THR A 127 -11.02 7.31 3.29
N VAL A 128 -9.75 7.39 2.88
CA VAL A 128 -8.96 6.23 2.45
C VAL A 128 -8.76 5.26 3.60
N ALA A 129 -8.43 5.74 4.80
CA ALA A 129 -8.21 4.89 5.98
C ALA A 129 -9.48 4.15 6.43
N THR A 130 -10.64 4.77 6.33
CA THR A 130 -11.90 4.17 6.83
C THR A 130 -12.60 3.30 5.79
N ALA A 131 -12.58 3.69 4.51
CA ALA A 131 -13.29 2.98 3.47
C ALA A 131 -12.44 1.90 2.80
N TRP A 132 -11.15 2.16 2.57
CA TRP A 132 -10.28 1.28 1.78
C TRP A 132 -9.40 0.36 2.65
N SER A 133 -8.76 0.91 3.69
CA SER A 133 -7.77 0.17 4.48
C SER A 133 -8.29 -1.12 5.14
N PRO A 134 -9.52 -1.18 5.71
CA PRO A 134 -10.01 -2.40 6.33
C PRO A 134 -10.19 -3.54 5.34
N LEU A 135 -10.75 -3.26 4.17
CA LEU A 135 -11.05 -4.27 3.15
C LEU A 135 -9.77 -4.84 2.52
N VAL A 136 -8.83 -3.96 2.18
CA VAL A 136 -7.54 -4.38 1.65
C VAL A 136 -6.69 -5.06 2.72
N GLY A 137 -6.75 -4.59 3.96
CA GLY A 137 -6.05 -5.21 5.07
C GLY A 137 -6.49 -6.67 5.30
N VAL A 138 -7.79 -6.94 5.29
CA VAL A 138 -8.34 -8.30 5.47
C VAL A 138 -7.86 -9.26 4.36
N SER A 139 -7.69 -8.79 3.14
CA SER A 139 -7.18 -9.61 2.03
C SER A 139 -5.64 -9.68 1.99
N LEU A 140 -4.96 -8.56 2.16
CA LEU A 140 -3.51 -8.47 1.97
C LEU A 140 -2.72 -9.11 3.11
N VAL A 141 -3.18 -8.96 4.36
CA VAL A 141 -2.45 -9.46 5.54
C VAL A 141 -2.32 -10.98 5.54
N PRO A 142 -3.36 -11.80 5.31
CA PRO A 142 -3.23 -13.24 5.22
C PRO A 142 -2.32 -13.69 4.07
N ILE A 143 -2.44 -13.06 2.90
CA ILE A 143 -1.62 -13.39 1.74
C ILE A 143 -0.14 -13.11 2.03
N ALA A 144 0.18 -11.96 2.61
CA ALA A 144 1.55 -11.60 2.98
C ALA A 144 2.10 -12.48 4.11
N ALA A 145 1.27 -12.88 5.07
CA ALA A 145 1.65 -13.83 6.11
C ALA A 145 2.00 -15.20 5.53
N LEU A 146 1.19 -15.73 4.62
CA LEU A 146 1.48 -16.97 3.90
C LEU A 146 2.76 -16.86 3.05
N ALA A 147 2.97 -15.74 2.37
CA ALA A 147 4.18 -15.50 1.60
C ALA A 147 5.44 -15.48 2.49
N GLY A 148 5.37 -14.83 3.66
CA GLY A 148 6.47 -14.82 4.63
C GLY A 148 6.76 -16.21 5.21
N TRP A 149 5.72 -16.99 5.50
CA TRP A 149 5.84 -18.37 5.98
C TRP A 149 6.49 -19.29 4.94
N THR A 150 6.02 -19.25 3.70
CA THR A 150 6.54 -20.08 2.60
C THR A 150 7.98 -19.71 2.25
N TYR A 151 8.34 -18.46 2.30
CA TYR A 151 9.69 -17.97 2.07
C TYR A 151 10.67 -18.58 3.09
N GLN A 152 10.36 -18.50 4.38
CA GLN A 152 11.21 -19.04 5.44
C GLN A 152 11.29 -20.58 5.42
N ARG A 153 10.19 -21.24 5.07
CA ARG A 153 10.19 -22.69 4.91
C ARG A 153 11.15 -23.13 3.80
N ARG A 154 11.19 -22.44 2.67
CA ARG A 154 12.13 -22.72 1.58
C ARG A 154 13.59 -22.49 1.96
N CYS A 155 13.88 -21.43 2.70
CA CYS A 155 15.24 -21.15 3.16
C CYS A 155 15.79 -22.27 4.06
N ARG A 156 14.98 -22.86 4.95
CA ARG A 156 15.38 -24.01 5.77
C ARG A 156 15.73 -25.25 4.95
N PHE A 157 14.89 -25.63 3.99
CA PHE A 157 15.16 -26.78 3.14
C PHE A 157 16.45 -26.65 2.30
N SER A 158 16.82 -25.41 1.96
CA SER A 158 18.07 -25.15 1.22
C SER A 158 19.30 -25.31 2.11
N SER A 159 19.21 -24.96 3.42
CA SER A 159 20.30 -25.09 4.39
C SER A 159 20.62 -26.56 4.72
N ASP A 160 19.59 -27.41 4.85
CA ASP A 160 19.76 -28.83 5.19
C ASP A 160 20.44 -29.63 4.07
N ARG A 161 20.27 -29.21 2.80
CA ARG A 161 20.91 -29.86 1.65
C ARG A 161 22.40 -29.56 1.49
N THR A 162 22.92 -28.54 2.12
CA THR A 162 24.32 -28.16 2.04
C THR A 162 25.18 -28.84 3.11
N VAL A 163 24.56 -29.52 4.08
CA VAL A 163 25.23 -30.19 5.21
C VAL A 163 25.30 -31.75 5.01
N SER A 164 24.60 -32.26 4.02
CA SER A 164 24.65 -33.69 3.64
C SER A 164 25.59 -33.92 2.44
#